data_3ae8b717f1eed2c3637d70acbed17d81
#
_entry.id   3ae8b717f1eed2c3637d70acbed17d81
#
_cell.length_a   1.000
_cell.length_b   1.000
_cell.length_c   1.000
_cell.angle_alpha   90.00
_cell.angle_beta   90.00
_cell.angle_gamma   90.00
#
_symmetry.space_group_name_H-M   'P 1'
#
loop_
_entity.id
_entity.type
_entity.pdbx_description
1 polymer ?
#
loop_
_entity_poly.entity_id
_entity_poly.type
_entity_poly.pdbx_seq_one_letter_code
_entity_poly.pdbx_strand_id
1 'polypeptide(L)'
;MSGIITEHEPFGTLLGYAPGGVAIYSSDYDTITEAEKEDDISFRSYIGNEYMGYKWQCVEFARRFLYLNYGVVFTDVGMAYEIFSLRFLRHVVDDSILPLRAFKNGCQQAPVAGALLIWQEGGEFKRTGHVAVITQVCADKVRIVEQNVIHHKLPRGQQWTRELPMHVKDGYYTLSDTFTDTQILGWMIQTIDDEYAWTEPAVDPALMTLHAARLDEKADFTGKWLDESDPMEKAYVKANHGHNLNADPHEYFTISETAENALMQATNEVHLMYLHATEKVLKDDNLLKLFNIPEILWPRLRLSWQNRRHDMVTGRLDFCMDERGLKVYEYNADSASCHAETGVIINKWAKQGGLTEGWDPGERLSEMLADIWKHTSAKPFIHIMQDKDSEEDYHALNMARAITAAGYGYRVIHGLDELSWNESGQVIDGEGRVLKCVWKTWAWETALEQLRQESESDRTYSALPIRTGHPRHGDDVRLIDVLLRPEIRVFEPLWTVIPGNKAILPILWSLFPHHPYLLDTEFELSDELRRTGYAVKPIAGRCGSNIGLVDHRDEVLDETCGRFGEQENVYQQLWCLPKVAGRYIQMCAFTVGGHYGGVCLRSDPSLVIKKESDIEPLRVLEDKDFLAEN
;
A
#
# COMPACT_ATOMS: atom_id res chain seq x y z
N MET A 1 -16.68 52.50 -8.49
CA MET A 1 -16.97 51.69 -7.31
C MET A 1 -15.62 51.27 -6.75
N SER A 2 -15.27 51.71 -5.56
CA SER A 2 -14.01 51.37 -4.90
C SER A 2 -14.04 49.88 -4.56
N GLY A 3 -13.21 49.08 -5.21
CA GLY A 3 -13.02 47.68 -4.83
C GLY A 3 -12.53 47.65 -3.37
N ILE A 4 -13.27 47.02 -2.51
CA ILE A 4 -12.82 46.65 -1.17
C ILE A 4 -11.69 45.63 -1.42
N ILE A 5 -10.44 46.05 -1.20
CA ILE A 5 -9.31 45.12 -1.09
C ILE A 5 -9.60 44.34 0.19
N THR A 6 -10.13 43.14 0.07
CA THR A 6 -10.23 42.22 1.20
C THR A 6 -8.81 41.79 1.53
N GLU A 7 -8.28 42.21 2.71
CA GLU A 7 -7.00 41.69 3.21
C GLU A 7 -7.05 40.19 3.29
N HIS A 8 -5.98 39.53 2.86
CA HIS A 8 -5.82 38.08 3.06
C HIS A 8 -5.68 37.77 4.55
N GLU A 9 -6.42 36.79 5.01
CA GLU A 9 -6.28 36.29 6.38
C GLU A 9 -5.07 35.35 6.45
N PRO A 10 -4.25 35.42 7.51
CA PRO A 10 -3.07 34.57 7.66
C PRO A 10 -3.40 33.07 7.64
N PHE A 11 -2.39 32.25 7.30
CA PHE A 11 -2.49 30.80 7.31
C PHE A 11 -3.12 30.27 8.60
N GLY A 12 -4.03 29.30 8.49
CA GLY A 12 -4.74 28.69 9.62
C GLY A 12 -5.87 29.52 10.20
N THR A 13 -6.13 30.74 9.71
CA THR A 13 -7.27 31.55 10.16
C THR A 13 -8.59 30.92 9.68
N LEU A 14 -9.57 30.82 10.58
CA LEU A 14 -10.92 30.35 10.24
C LEU A 14 -11.61 31.38 9.33
N LEU A 15 -11.99 30.98 8.12
CA LEU A 15 -12.66 31.81 7.12
C LEU A 15 -14.20 31.70 7.19
N GLY A 16 -14.70 30.55 7.60
CA GLY A 16 -16.14 30.25 7.67
C GLY A 16 -16.41 28.76 7.83
N TYR A 17 -17.64 28.38 7.57
CA TYR A 17 -18.08 26.98 7.66
C TYR A 17 -18.83 26.55 6.42
N ALA A 18 -18.49 25.39 5.92
CA ALA A 18 -19.24 24.64 4.91
C ALA A 18 -20.47 23.94 5.51
N PRO A 19 -21.38 23.38 4.69
CA PRO A 19 -22.44 22.51 5.15
C PRO A 19 -21.91 21.40 6.11
N GLY A 20 -22.71 21.02 7.09
CA GLY A 20 -22.29 20.08 8.14
C GLY A 20 -21.33 20.67 9.19
N GLY A 21 -21.12 22.01 9.18
CA GLY A 21 -20.25 22.67 10.14
C GLY A 21 -18.75 22.45 9.91
N VAL A 22 -18.36 22.05 8.71
CA VAL A 22 -16.95 21.82 8.35
C VAL A 22 -16.23 23.15 8.23
N ALA A 23 -15.22 23.37 9.06
CA ALA A 23 -14.45 24.61 9.07
C ALA A 23 -13.64 24.79 7.77
N ILE A 24 -13.56 26.03 7.29
CA ILE A 24 -12.76 26.44 6.14
C ILE A 24 -11.64 27.33 6.66
N TYR A 25 -10.38 27.02 6.36
CA TYR A 25 -9.20 27.74 6.84
C TYR A 25 -8.45 28.41 5.70
N SER A 26 -7.78 29.51 6.02
CA SER A 26 -6.83 30.15 5.09
C SER A 26 -5.60 29.27 4.90
N SER A 27 -5.21 29.07 3.66
CA SER A 27 -3.96 28.42 3.23
C SER A 27 -2.96 29.43 2.65
N ASP A 28 -2.99 30.67 3.13
CA ASP A 28 -2.04 31.70 2.68
C ASP A 28 -0.63 31.40 3.22
N TYR A 29 0.11 30.58 2.46
CA TYR A 29 1.48 30.15 2.78
C TYR A 29 2.50 31.28 2.77
N ASP A 30 2.19 32.43 2.16
CA ASP A 30 3.08 33.59 2.16
C ASP A 30 3.18 34.22 3.55
N THR A 31 2.27 33.90 4.44
CA THR A 31 2.25 34.36 5.85
C THR A 31 3.00 33.46 6.82
N ILE A 32 3.59 32.34 6.35
CA ILE A 32 4.34 31.37 7.15
C ILE A 32 5.83 31.64 7.04
N THR A 33 6.55 31.53 8.15
CA THR A 33 8.01 31.66 8.18
C THR A 33 8.71 30.46 7.56
N GLU A 34 9.94 30.61 7.05
CA GLU A 34 10.72 29.52 6.48
C GLU A 34 10.98 28.39 7.51
N ALA A 35 11.22 28.74 8.79
CA ALA A 35 11.39 27.75 9.85
C ALA A 35 10.13 26.90 10.10
N GLU A 36 8.93 27.47 9.91
CA GLU A 36 7.67 26.72 10.00
C GLU A 36 7.46 25.82 8.78
N LYS A 37 7.95 26.20 7.59
CA LYS A 37 7.88 25.40 6.37
C LYS A 37 8.77 24.14 6.43
N GLU A 38 9.86 24.17 7.18
CA GLU A 38 10.77 23.05 7.35
C GLU A 38 10.18 21.92 8.23
N ASP A 39 9.14 22.20 9.02
CA ASP A 39 8.47 21.20 9.85
C ASP A 39 7.29 20.55 9.09
N ASP A 40 7.61 19.64 8.16
CA ASP A 40 6.64 18.90 7.35
C ASP A 40 5.57 18.16 8.18
N ILE A 41 5.93 17.71 9.37
CA ILE A 41 5.01 16.96 10.27
C ILE A 41 3.91 17.88 10.80
N SER A 42 4.21 19.13 11.12
CA SER A 42 3.23 20.08 11.67
C SER A 42 2.14 20.46 10.66
N PHE A 43 2.44 20.34 9.36
CA PHE A 43 1.49 20.62 8.27
C PHE A 43 0.56 19.44 7.94
N ARG A 44 0.77 18.26 8.47
CA ARG A 44 -0.13 17.13 8.26
C ARG A 44 -1.41 17.29 9.08
N SER A 45 -2.55 17.03 8.45
CA SER A 45 -3.88 17.11 9.06
C SER A 45 -4.42 15.72 9.37
N TYR A 46 -4.94 15.53 10.58
CA TYR A 46 -5.53 14.26 11.01
C TYR A 46 -6.86 14.49 11.71
N ILE A 47 -7.80 13.55 11.57
CA ILE A 47 -8.98 13.39 12.43
C ILE A 47 -8.87 12.03 13.11
N GLY A 48 -8.59 12.03 14.41
CA GLY A 48 -8.16 10.80 15.09
C GLY A 48 -6.86 10.28 14.48
N ASN A 49 -6.89 9.05 13.99
CA ASN A 49 -5.74 8.44 13.30
C ASN A 49 -5.86 8.51 11.76
N GLU A 50 -6.92 9.12 11.23
CA GLU A 50 -7.13 9.22 9.79
C GLU A 50 -6.40 10.44 9.24
N TYR A 51 -5.45 10.23 8.34
CA TYR A 51 -4.74 11.30 7.64
C TYR A 51 -5.68 11.97 6.64
N MET A 52 -5.72 13.31 6.64
CA MET A 52 -6.58 14.09 5.74
C MET A 52 -5.82 14.75 4.59
N GLY A 53 -4.52 14.90 4.68
CA GLY A 53 -3.69 15.64 3.73
C GLY A 53 -2.90 16.77 4.41
N TYR A 54 -2.30 17.65 3.61
CA TYR A 54 -1.58 18.83 4.11
C TYR A 54 -2.55 19.96 4.45
N LYS A 55 -2.37 20.57 5.63
CA LYS A 55 -3.10 21.76 6.09
C LYS A 55 -2.79 22.93 5.14
N TRP A 56 -3.66 23.60 4.73
CA TRP A 56 -5.09 23.67 4.51
C TRP A 56 -5.34 23.63 3.02
N GLN A 57 -4.84 22.56 2.39
CA GLN A 57 -4.95 22.33 0.95
C GLN A 57 -6.36 21.89 0.54
N CYS A 58 -6.63 21.93 -0.77
CA CYS A 58 -7.92 21.53 -1.34
C CYS A 58 -8.23 20.05 -1.12
N VAL A 59 -7.23 19.15 -1.23
CA VAL A 59 -7.37 17.70 -1.00
C VAL A 59 -7.71 17.43 0.47
N GLU A 60 -7.01 18.07 1.41
CA GLU A 60 -7.29 17.97 2.85
C GLU A 60 -8.75 18.35 3.14
N PHE A 61 -9.18 19.48 2.60
CA PHE A 61 -10.55 19.95 2.81
C PHE A 61 -11.58 18.97 2.26
N ALA A 62 -11.39 18.47 1.05
CA ALA A 62 -12.32 17.53 0.42
C ALA A 62 -12.43 16.22 1.22
N ARG A 63 -11.30 15.64 1.68
CA ARG A 63 -11.27 14.44 2.53
C ARG A 63 -11.96 14.71 3.87
N ARG A 64 -11.65 15.82 4.54
CA ARG A 64 -12.25 16.21 5.81
C ARG A 64 -13.75 16.50 5.69
N PHE A 65 -14.18 17.09 4.57
CA PHE A 65 -15.61 17.30 4.30
C PHE A 65 -16.37 15.98 4.16
N LEU A 66 -15.84 15.04 3.38
CA LEU A 66 -16.45 13.72 3.20
C LEU A 66 -16.44 12.92 4.51
N TYR A 67 -15.36 12.98 5.28
CA TYR A 67 -15.25 12.31 6.58
C TYR A 67 -16.35 12.80 7.54
N LEU A 68 -16.47 14.11 7.73
CA LEU A 68 -17.37 14.70 8.72
C LEU A 68 -18.85 14.60 8.33
N ASN A 69 -19.17 14.66 7.02
CA ASN A 69 -20.55 14.61 6.56
C ASN A 69 -21.05 13.20 6.25
N TYR A 70 -20.17 12.31 5.75
CA TYR A 70 -20.60 11.01 5.22
C TYR A 70 -19.87 9.82 5.84
N GLY A 71 -18.86 10.05 6.67
CA GLY A 71 -18.05 8.97 7.27
C GLY A 71 -17.20 8.20 6.26
N VAL A 72 -16.85 8.82 5.13
CA VAL A 72 -16.04 8.23 4.05
C VAL A 72 -14.86 9.12 3.69
N VAL A 73 -13.83 8.52 3.12
CA VAL A 73 -12.67 9.21 2.55
C VAL A 73 -12.26 8.54 1.24
N PHE A 74 -11.66 9.30 0.33
CA PHE A 74 -10.90 8.70 -0.77
C PHE A 74 -9.44 8.48 -0.36
N THR A 75 -8.72 7.62 -1.10
CA THR A 75 -7.28 7.38 -0.87
C THR A 75 -6.48 8.67 -1.03
N ASP A 76 -5.36 8.76 -0.33
CA ASP A 76 -4.44 9.87 -0.52
C ASP A 76 -3.91 9.91 -1.96
N VAL A 77 -3.69 11.11 -2.47
CA VAL A 77 -3.19 11.37 -3.82
C VAL A 77 -2.09 12.42 -3.77
N GLY A 78 -1.14 12.33 -4.67
CA GLY A 78 -0.07 13.32 -4.80
C GLY A 78 -0.60 14.65 -5.35
N MET A 79 -1.47 14.59 -6.35
CA MET A 79 -2.04 15.73 -7.04
C MET A 79 -3.57 15.67 -7.07
N ALA A 80 -4.23 16.83 -7.00
CA ALA A 80 -5.69 16.88 -6.92
C ALA A 80 -6.40 16.34 -8.18
N TYR A 81 -5.80 16.49 -9.37
CA TYR A 81 -6.38 15.96 -10.61
C TYR A 81 -6.43 14.44 -10.64
N GLU A 82 -5.54 13.75 -9.90
CA GLU A 82 -5.51 12.28 -9.81
C GLU A 82 -6.78 11.72 -9.16
N ILE A 83 -7.47 12.51 -8.35
CA ILE A 83 -8.76 12.10 -7.75
C ILE A 83 -9.73 11.66 -8.84
N PHE A 84 -9.67 12.25 -10.05
CA PHE A 84 -10.59 11.93 -11.14
C PHE A 84 -10.45 10.50 -11.69
N SER A 85 -9.33 9.82 -11.37
CA SER A 85 -9.09 8.42 -11.71
C SER A 85 -9.46 7.42 -10.61
N LEU A 86 -9.77 7.89 -9.40
CA LEU A 86 -10.14 7.02 -8.28
C LEU A 86 -11.48 6.33 -8.54
N ARG A 87 -11.61 5.09 -8.03
CA ARG A 87 -12.79 4.25 -8.26
C ARG A 87 -13.59 3.98 -6.99
N PHE A 88 -13.02 4.31 -5.83
CA PHE A 88 -13.63 3.98 -4.54
C PHE A 88 -13.51 5.11 -3.52
N LEU A 89 -14.52 5.18 -2.65
CA LEU A 89 -14.42 5.77 -1.32
C LEU A 89 -14.34 4.64 -0.29
N ARG A 90 -13.64 4.88 0.82
CA ARG A 90 -13.55 3.96 1.95
C ARG A 90 -14.40 4.46 3.11
N HIS A 91 -15.22 3.59 3.68
CA HIS A 91 -15.95 3.86 4.91
C HIS A 91 -14.98 3.82 6.10
N VAL A 92 -14.93 4.89 6.90
CA VAL A 92 -13.94 5.02 7.98
C VAL A 92 -14.19 4.10 9.18
N VAL A 93 -15.38 3.51 9.30
CA VAL A 93 -15.75 2.65 10.42
C VAL A 93 -15.29 1.20 10.21
N ASP A 94 -15.59 0.63 9.04
CA ASP A 94 -15.42 -0.81 8.77
C ASP A 94 -14.52 -1.11 7.57
N ASP A 95 -13.95 -0.07 6.91
CA ASP A 95 -13.14 -0.15 5.69
C ASP A 95 -13.86 -0.74 4.48
N SER A 96 -15.20 -0.83 4.52
CA SER A 96 -15.96 -1.15 3.33
C SER A 96 -15.78 -0.06 2.28
N ILE A 97 -15.72 -0.48 1.02
CA ILE A 97 -15.53 0.44 -0.11
C ILE A 97 -16.85 0.68 -0.81
N LEU A 98 -16.98 1.90 -1.32
CA LEU A 98 -18.14 2.38 -2.05
C LEU A 98 -17.69 2.86 -3.42
N PRO A 99 -18.41 2.53 -4.51
CA PRO A 99 -18.07 3.00 -5.85
C PRO A 99 -18.07 4.53 -5.93
N LEU A 100 -17.05 5.07 -6.59
CA LEU A 100 -16.89 6.49 -6.92
C LEU A 100 -16.74 6.61 -8.43
N ARG A 101 -17.69 7.23 -9.11
CA ARG A 101 -17.71 7.33 -10.58
C ARG A 101 -17.38 8.74 -11.04
N ALA A 102 -16.46 8.82 -12.00
CA ALA A 102 -16.08 10.05 -12.68
C ALA A 102 -17.01 10.32 -13.87
N PHE A 103 -17.49 11.55 -13.97
CA PHE A 103 -18.32 12.04 -15.07
C PHE A 103 -17.65 13.26 -15.69
N LYS A 104 -17.24 13.15 -16.94
CA LYS A 104 -16.57 14.23 -17.68
C LYS A 104 -17.46 15.45 -17.78
N ASN A 105 -16.86 16.63 -17.67
CA ASN A 105 -17.57 17.88 -17.92
C ASN A 105 -18.17 17.90 -19.34
N GLY A 106 -19.43 18.24 -19.46
CA GLY A 106 -20.17 18.14 -20.70
C GLY A 106 -20.89 16.80 -20.93
N CYS A 107 -21.05 15.96 -19.89
CA CYS A 107 -21.80 14.69 -19.97
C CYS A 107 -23.29 14.84 -19.65
N GLN A 108 -24.06 13.76 -19.80
CA GLN A 108 -25.50 13.72 -19.48
C GLN A 108 -25.79 13.54 -17.98
N GLN A 109 -24.82 13.10 -17.19
CA GLN A 109 -25.01 12.97 -15.76
C GLN A 109 -25.00 14.34 -15.10
N ALA A 110 -26.10 14.70 -14.45
CA ALA A 110 -26.17 15.95 -13.68
C ALA A 110 -25.19 15.91 -12.47
N PRO A 111 -24.52 17.03 -12.15
CA PRO A 111 -23.81 17.15 -10.89
C PRO A 111 -24.80 17.08 -9.72
N VAL A 112 -24.35 16.59 -8.56
CA VAL A 112 -25.16 16.48 -7.34
C VAL A 112 -24.44 17.12 -6.14
N ALA A 113 -25.20 17.48 -5.12
CA ALA A 113 -24.59 17.93 -3.87
C ALA A 113 -23.82 16.78 -3.21
N GLY A 114 -22.62 17.05 -2.70
CA GLY A 114 -21.68 16.06 -2.17
C GLY A 114 -20.68 15.54 -3.21
N ALA A 115 -20.88 15.80 -4.51
CA ALA A 115 -19.92 15.41 -5.55
C ALA A 115 -18.61 16.20 -5.44
N LEU A 116 -17.49 15.53 -5.74
CA LEU A 116 -16.20 16.16 -5.90
C LEU A 116 -16.09 16.76 -7.30
N LEU A 117 -15.72 18.02 -7.41
CA LEU A 117 -15.47 18.71 -8.67
C LEU A 117 -13.98 18.84 -8.87
N ILE A 118 -13.47 18.39 -10.02
CA ILE A 118 -12.04 18.21 -10.25
C ILE A 118 -11.57 19.06 -11.43
N TRP A 119 -10.44 19.72 -11.26
CA TRP A 119 -9.75 20.49 -12.31
C TRP A 119 -8.44 19.81 -12.72
N GLN A 120 -8.14 19.92 -14.00
CA GLN A 120 -6.84 19.60 -14.56
C GLN A 120 -5.77 20.58 -14.02
N GLU A 121 -4.54 20.16 -14.05
CA GLU A 121 -3.41 21.09 -13.90
C GLU A 121 -3.44 22.18 -14.98
N GLY A 122 -2.93 23.38 -14.65
CA GLY A 122 -2.86 24.51 -15.56
C GLY A 122 -3.50 25.78 -15.00
N GLY A 123 -3.20 26.93 -15.60
CA GLY A 123 -3.70 28.24 -15.20
C GLY A 123 -3.45 28.54 -13.72
N GLU A 124 -4.51 28.89 -12.98
CA GLU A 124 -4.45 29.16 -11.55
C GLU A 124 -3.98 27.92 -10.74
N PHE A 125 -4.30 26.72 -11.20
CA PHE A 125 -4.02 25.46 -10.51
C PHE A 125 -2.69 24.82 -10.90
N LYS A 126 -1.87 25.50 -11.68
CA LYS A 126 -0.48 25.17 -12.04
C LYS A 126 -0.23 23.66 -12.29
N ARG A 127 0.55 23.01 -11.41
CA ARG A 127 0.95 21.60 -11.55
C ARG A 127 0.07 20.63 -10.77
N THR A 128 -0.73 21.12 -9.82
CA THR A 128 -1.43 20.26 -8.86
C THR A 128 -2.88 19.95 -9.25
N GLY A 129 -3.44 20.72 -10.20
CA GLY A 129 -4.88 20.70 -10.37
C GLY A 129 -5.60 21.21 -9.13
N HIS A 130 -6.90 20.93 -9.02
CA HIS A 130 -7.71 21.38 -7.89
C HIS A 130 -8.89 20.46 -7.63
N VAL A 131 -9.41 20.48 -6.40
CA VAL A 131 -10.65 19.81 -6.00
C VAL A 131 -11.51 20.72 -5.14
N ALA A 132 -12.82 20.72 -5.42
CA ALA A 132 -13.84 21.35 -4.58
C ALA A 132 -14.98 20.37 -4.34
N VAL A 133 -15.85 20.67 -3.37
CA VAL A 133 -17.08 19.91 -3.13
C VAL A 133 -18.28 20.73 -3.61
N ILE A 134 -19.13 20.13 -4.42
CA ILE A 134 -20.40 20.74 -4.82
C ILE A 134 -21.35 20.69 -3.62
N THR A 135 -21.80 21.84 -3.14
CA THR A 135 -22.71 21.92 -1.99
C THR A 135 -24.15 22.16 -2.39
N GLN A 136 -24.37 22.76 -3.56
CA GLN A 136 -25.73 23.01 -4.07
C GLN A 136 -25.71 23.07 -5.60
N VAL A 137 -26.73 22.48 -6.22
CA VAL A 137 -26.99 22.56 -7.66
C VAL A 137 -28.23 23.43 -7.89
N CYS A 138 -28.09 24.49 -8.67
CA CYS A 138 -29.17 25.39 -9.11
C CYS A 138 -29.45 25.16 -10.59
N ALA A 139 -30.44 25.86 -11.15
CA ALA A 139 -30.81 25.68 -12.55
C ALA A 139 -29.71 26.11 -13.55
N ASP A 140 -28.92 27.13 -13.18
CA ASP A 140 -27.95 27.81 -14.06
C ASP A 140 -26.54 27.87 -13.46
N LYS A 141 -26.35 27.30 -12.27
CA LYS A 141 -25.07 27.32 -11.56
C LYS A 141 -24.95 26.21 -10.50
N VAL A 142 -23.74 25.96 -10.08
CA VAL A 142 -23.44 25.19 -8.87
C VAL A 142 -22.76 26.07 -7.83
N ARG A 143 -22.99 25.78 -6.53
CA ARG A 143 -22.24 26.34 -5.42
C ARG A 143 -21.23 25.33 -4.92
N ILE A 144 -20.01 25.76 -4.76
CA ILE A 144 -18.91 24.90 -4.32
C ILE A 144 -18.29 25.42 -3.03
N VAL A 145 -17.62 24.52 -2.33
CA VAL A 145 -16.78 24.84 -1.19
C VAL A 145 -15.40 24.21 -1.40
N GLU A 146 -14.38 24.97 -1.08
CA GLU A 146 -12.98 24.61 -1.32
C GLU A 146 -12.05 25.35 -0.37
N GLN A 147 -10.81 24.91 -0.25
CA GLN A 147 -9.70 25.65 0.35
C GLN A 147 -8.61 25.89 -0.69
N ASN A 148 -7.64 26.70 -0.34
CA ASN A 148 -6.49 27.09 -1.17
C ASN A 148 -6.85 27.88 -2.44
N VAL A 149 -7.93 28.67 -2.40
CA VAL A 149 -8.35 29.57 -3.48
C VAL A 149 -8.68 30.96 -2.93
N ILE A 150 -9.49 31.02 -1.87
CA ILE A 150 -9.84 32.28 -1.23
C ILE A 150 -9.26 32.34 0.18
N HIS A 151 -8.74 33.51 0.55
CA HIS A 151 -8.07 33.75 1.83
C HIS A 151 -8.75 34.87 2.66
N HIS A 152 -10.04 35.12 2.43
CA HIS A 152 -10.82 36.11 3.17
C HIS A 152 -12.04 35.46 3.83
N LYS A 153 -12.53 36.02 4.92
CA LYS A 153 -13.69 35.52 5.64
C LYS A 153 -14.95 35.51 4.78
N LEU A 154 -15.69 34.43 4.87
CA LEU A 154 -16.98 34.32 4.22
C LEU A 154 -18.00 35.27 4.87
N PRO A 155 -18.92 35.84 4.07
CA PRO A 155 -20.06 36.57 4.61
C PRO A 155 -20.86 35.75 5.62
N ARG A 156 -21.41 36.41 6.64
CA ARG A 156 -22.18 35.72 7.67
C ARG A 156 -23.34 34.93 7.09
N GLY A 157 -23.37 33.61 7.37
CA GLY A 157 -24.39 32.68 6.92
C GLY A 157 -24.15 32.10 5.51
N GLN A 158 -23.10 32.50 4.83
CA GLN A 158 -22.67 31.88 3.58
C GLN A 158 -21.90 30.58 3.88
N GLN A 159 -22.27 29.50 3.16
CA GLN A 159 -21.67 28.16 3.33
C GLN A 159 -21.04 27.64 2.02
N TRP A 160 -20.67 28.52 1.12
CA TRP A 160 -19.98 28.21 -0.13
C TRP A 160 -18.91 29.27 -0.41
N THR A 161 -17.87 28.88 -1.15
CA THR A 161 -16.75 29.75 -1.49
C THR A 161 -16.95 30.45 -2.83
N ARG A 162 -17.39 29.69 -3.84
CA ARG A 162 -17.65 30.21 -5.19
C ARG A 162 -18.98 29.69 -5.78
N GLU A 163 -19.49 30.41 -6.77
CA GLU A 163 -20.55 29.98 -7.66
C GLU A 163 -19.97 29.81 -9.07
N LEU A 164 -20.23 28.67 -9.70
CA LEU A 164 -19.76 28.36 -11.05
C LEU A 164 -20.96 28.25 -11.99
N PRO A 165 -20.93 28.93 -13.16
CA PRO A 165 -22.00 28.82 -14.16
C PRO A 165 -22.17 27.37 -14.65
N MET A 166 -23.41 26.94 -14.80
CA MET A 166 -23.79 25.67 -15.37
C MET A 166 -24.68 25.90 -16.60
N HIS A 167 -24.31 25.29 -17.73
CA HIS A 167 -25.09 25.29 -18.97
C HIS A 167 -25.65 23.90 -19.20
N VAL A 168 -26.95 23.83 -19.45
CA VAL A 168 -27.62 22.57 -19.80
C VAL A 168 -28.14 22.69 -21.22
N LYS A 169 -27.66 21.85 -22.12
CA LYS A 169 -28.08 21.79 -23.50
C LYS A 169 -28.29 20.34 -23.93
N ASP A 170 -29.48 20.03 -24.43
CA ASP A 170 -29.84 18.68 -24.91
C ASP A 170 -29.63 17.56 -23.87
N GLY A 171 -29.79 17.89 -22.57
CA GLY A 171 -29.53 16.98 -21.46
C GLY A 171 -28.04 16.83 -21.06
N TYR A 172 -27.15 17.60 -21.68
CA TYR A 172 -25.71 17.63 -21.31
C TYR A 172 -25.42 18.78 -20.37
N TYR A 173 -24.66 18.54 -19.33
CA TYR A 173 -24.29 19.48 -18.27
C TYR A 173 -22.85 19.93 -18.45
N THR A 174 -22.62 21.23 -18.57
CA THR A 174 -21.30 21.84 -18.70
C THR A 174 -21.11 22.89 -17.61
N LEU A 175 -20.08 22.74 -16.79
CA LEU A 175 -19.65 23.73 -15.81
C LEU A 175 -18.52 24.57 -16.39
N SER A 176 -18.55 25.87 -16.13
CA SER A 176 -17.50 26.82 -16.51
C SER A 176 -16.83 27.39 -15.27
N ASP A 177 -15.50 27.53 -15.30
CA ASP A 177 -14.79 28.17 -14.21
C ASP A 177 -14.90 29.69 -14.27
N THR A 178 -14.65 30.32 -13.15
CA THR A 178 -14.51 31.78 -13.01
C THR A 178 -13.09 32.27 -13.26
N PHE A 179 -12.11 31.37 -13.25
CA PHE A 179 -10.73 31.64 -13.64
C PHE A 179 -10.50 31.38 -15.12
N THR A 180 -9.61 32.17 -15.71
CA THR A 180 -9.13 31.96 -17.08
C THR A 180 -8.06 30.85 -17.10
N ASP A 181 -7.95 30.18 -18.24
CA ASP A 181 -6.91 29.16 -18.48
C ASP A 181 -6.95 27.97 -17.51
N THR A 182 -8.12 27.66 -16.94
CA THR A 182 -8.38 26.47 -16.15
C THR A 182 -9.34 25.54 -16.87
N GLN A 183 -9.18 24.23 -16.65
CA GLN A 183 -10.04 23.21 -17.24
C GLN A 183 -10.70 22.36 -16.16
N ILE A 184 -12.03 22.34 -16.12
CA ILE A 184 -12.78 21.39 -15.30
C ILE A 184 -12.79 20.03 -16.01
N LEU A 185 -12.21 19.00 -15.38
CA LEU A 185 -12.27 17.62 -15.86
C LEU A 185 -13.70 17.07 -15.77
N GLY A 186 -14.37 17.33 -14.67
CA GLY A 186 -15.70 16.88 -14.38
C GLY A 186 -15.98 16.73 -12.91
N TRP A 187 -16.95 15.92 -12.57
CA TRP A 187 -17.32 15.65 -11.18
C TRP A 187 -17.42 14.17 -10.88
N MET A 188 -17.21 13.83 -9.62
CA MET A 188 -17.25 12.46 -9.15
C MET A 188 -18.40 12.26 -8.18
N ILE A 189 -19.15 11.21 -8.39
CA ILE A 189 -20.35 10.87 -7.62
C ILE A 189 -20.17 9.51 -7.00
N GLN A 190 -20.43 9.40 -5.70
CA GLN A 190 -20.60 8.10 -5.05
C GLN A 190 -21.90 7.48 -5.56
N THR A 191 -21.81 6.26 -6.07
CA THR A 191 -22.95 5.48 -6.57
C THR A 191 -23.18 4.26 -5.69
N ILE A 192 -24.42 3.76 -5.70
CA ILE A 192 -24.80 2.50 -5.04
C ILE A 192 -24.96 1.36 -6.06
N ASP A 193 -24.73 1.65 -7.34
CA ASP A 193 -24.91 0.69 -8.41
C ASP A 193 -23.74 -0.30 -8.42
N ASP A 194 -24.05 -1.60 -8.37
CA ASP A 194 -23.10 -2.69 -8.47
C ASP A 194 -22.49 -2.85 -9.89
N GLU A 195 -22.96 -2.06 -10.86
CA GLU A 195 -22.34 -2.00 -12.18
C GLU A 195 -21.05 -1.17 -12.13
N TYR A 196 -19.96 -1.85 -11.80
CA TYR A 196 -18.61 -1.28 -11.89
C TYR A 196 -18.24 -1.03 -13.36
N ALA A 197 -18.43 0.20 -13.81
CA ALA A 197 -17.82 0.66 -15.05
C ALA A 197 -16.42 1.20 -14.69
N TRP A 198 -15.40 0.38 -14.86
CA TRP A 198 -14.02 0.79 -14.62
C TRP A 198 -13.59 1.81 -15.67
N THR A 199 -13.20 3.00 -15.21
CA THR A 199 -12.55 3.99 -16.07
C THR A 199 -11.04 3.81 -15.93
N GLU A 200 -10.37 3.51 -17.03
CA GLU A 200 -8.91 3.56 -17.08
C GLU A 200 -8.48 4.99 -17.43
N PRO A 201 -7.52 5.57 -16.71
CA PRO A 201 -6.90 6.81 -17.15
C PRO A 201 -6.22 6.56 -18.51
N ALA A 202 -6.33 7.51 -19.42
CA ALA A 202 -5.57 7.46 -20.67
C ALA A 202 -4.12 7.81 -20.37
N VAL A 203 -3.32 6.79 -20.08
CA VAL A 203 -1.87 6.91 -19.87
C VAL A 203 -1.17 6.55 -21.19
N ASP A 204 -0.13 7.29 -21.55
CA ASP A 204 0.73 6.91 -22.67
C ASP A 204 1.39 5.56 -22.36
N PRO A 205 1.17 4.50 -23.18
CA PRO A 205 1.77 3.19 -22.93
C PRO A 205 3.29 3.22 -22.82
N ALA A 206 3.97 4.14 -23.50
CA ALA A 206 5.42 4.29 -23.42
C ALA A 206 5.89 4.67 -22.00
N LEU A 207 5.09 5.41 -21.23
CA LEU A 207 5.39 5.78 -19.86
C LEU A 207 5.19 4.62 -18.86
N MET A 208 4.56 3.52 -19.28
CA MET A 208 4.34 2.33 -18.43
C MET A 208 5.39 1.23 -18.67
N THR A 209 6.49 1.56 -19.30
CA THR A 209 7.61 0.64 -19.58
C THR A 209 8.77 0.82 -18.60
N LEU A 210 9.73 -0.10 -18.65
CA LEU A 210 10.98 -0.03 -17.89
C LEU A 210 12.16 -0.01 -18.87
N HIS A 211 13.17 0.77 -18.53
CA HIS A 211 14.43 0.79 -19.29
C HIS A 211 15.59 0.35 -18.39
N ALA A 212 16.55 -0.37 -18.98
CA ALA A 212 17.82 -0.65 -18.34
C ALA A 212 18.80 0.49 -18.66
N ALA A 213 19.45 1.01 -17.65
CA ALA A 213 20.44 2.08 -17.74
C ALA A 213 21.76 1.66 -17.07
N ARG A 214 22.81 2.42 -17.28
CA ARG A 214 24.13 2.12 -16.72
C ARG A 214 24.78 3.39 -16.16
N LEU A 215 25.39 3.24 -14.99
CA LEU A 215 26.28 4.26 -14.44
C LEU A 215 27.55 4.42 -15.31
N ASP A 216 28.20 5.59 -15.19
CA ASP A 216 29.55 5.79 -15.77
C ASP A 216 30.49 4.69 -15.25
N GLU A 217 31.30 4.09 -16.13
CA GLU A 217 32.30 3.07 -15.78
C GLU A 217 33.34 3.57 -14.75
N LYS A 218 33.39 4.88 -14.48
CA LYS A 218 34.23 5.47 -13.43
C LYS A 218 33.67 5.30 -12.03
N ALA A 219 32.42 4.91 -11.87
CA ALA A 219 31.85 4.61 -10.56
C ALA A 219 32.59 3.42 -9.94
N ASP A 220 33.18 3.62 -8.77
CA ASP A 220 34.00 2.61 -8.11
C ASP A 220 33.22 1.87 -7.02
N PHE A 221 32.88 0.63 -7.27
CA PHE A 221 32.26 -0.31 -6.34
C PHE A 221 33.24 -1.38 -5.83
N THR A 222 34.53 -1.28 -6.15
CA THR A 222 35.54 -2.25 -5.68
C THR A 222 35.90 -2.10 -4.20
N GLY A 223 35.62 -0.91 -3.64
CA GLY A 223 35.83 -0.60 -2.23
C GLY A 223 34.63 -0.91 -1.34
N LYS A 224 34.80 -0.64 -0.04
CA LYS A 224 33.73 -0.71 0.95
C LYS A 224 32.93 0.57 0.89
N TRP A 225 31.70 0.49 0.39
CA TRP A 225 30.78 1.63 0.31
C TRP A 225 29.62 1.55 1.32
N LEU A 226 29.43 0.39 1.96
CA LEU A 226 28.53 0.21 3.10
C LEU A 226 29.30 0.34 4.41
N ASP A 227 28.64 0.84 5.44
CA ASP A 227 29.23 1.03 6.77
C ASP A 227 29.12 -0.27 7.60
N GLU A 228 30.17 -1.08 7.58
CA GLU A 228 30.24 -2.32 8.38
C GLU A 228 30.29 -2.08 9.90
N SER A 229 30.34 -0.83 10.40
CA SER A 229 30.11 -0.54 11.79
C SER A 229 28.63 -0.50 12.17
N ASP A 230 27.74 -0.29 11.19
CA ASP A 230 26.29 -0.43 11.33
C ASP A 230 25.91 -1.92 11.32
N PRO A 231 25.19 -2.43 12.33
CA PRO A 231 24.86 -3.86 12.44
C PRO A 231 24.06 -4.40 11.25
N MET A 232 23.11 -3.62 10.70
CA MET A 232 22.26 -4.03 9.57
C MET A 232 23.09 -4.14 8.29
N GLU A 233 23.89 -3.12 7.97
CA GLU A 233 24.72 -3.12 6.78
C GLU A 233 25.80 -4.21 6.83
N LYS A 234 26.37 -4.43 7.99
CA LYS A 234 27.30 -5.56 8.23
C LYS A 234 26.63 -6.92 7.98
N ALA A 235 25.38 -7.10 8.46
CA ALA A 235 24.63 -8.33 8.24
C ALA A 235 24.30 -8.50 6.75
N TYR A 236 23.90 -7.41 6.05
CA TYR A 236 23.67 -7.40 4.62
C TYR A 236 24.92 -7.83 3.83
N VAL A 237 26.08 -7.20 4.09
CA VAL A 237 27.36 -7.55 3.46
C VAL A 237 27.71 -9.03 3.66
N LYS A 238 27.47 -9.56 4.87
CA LYS A 238 27.72 -10.96 5.19
C LYS A 238 26.78 -11.90 4.41
N ALA A 239 25.51 -11.59 4.33
CA ALA A 239 24.49 -12.41 3.67
C ALA A 239 24.71 -12.45 2.16
N ASN A 240 25.10 -11.32 1.55
CA ASN A 240 25.29 -11.14 0.11
C ASN A 240 26.75 -11.34 -0.35
N HIS A 241 27.63 -11.90 0.50
CA HIS A 241 29.03 -12.20 0.19
C HIS A 241 29.87 -10.99 -0.25
N GLY A 242 29.51 -9.78 0.20
CA GLY A 242 30.26 -8.56 -0.09
C GLY A 242 29.37 -7.32 -0.25
N HIS A 243 29.98 -6.27 -0.82
CA HIS A 243 29.33 -4.98 -1.04
C HIS A 243 28.57 -4.90 -2.37
N ASN A 244 28.56 -5.96 -3.16
CA ASN A 244 27.85 -5.97 -4.45
C ASN A 244 26.34 -6.09 -4.23
N LEU A 245 25.57 -5.23 -4.89
CA LEU A 245 24.11 -5.27 -4.85
C LEU A 245 23.57 -6.38 -5.76
N ASN A 246 24.18 -6.53 -6.95
CA ASN A 246 23.85 -7.52 -7.96
C ASN A 246 25.12 -7.95 -8.74
N ALA A 247 24.95 -8.80 -9.73
CA ALA A 247 26.05 -9.31 -10.56
C ALA A 247 26.79 -8.20 -11.35
N ASP A 248 26.06 -7.15 -11.78
CA ASP A 248 26.64 -5.96 -12.43
C ASP A 248 26.32 -4.70 -11.60
N PRO A 249 27.26 -4.19 -10.82
CA PRO A 249 27.03 -3.07 -9.93
C PRO A 249 26.77 -1.74 -10.65
N HIS A 250 26.95 -1.66 -11.97
CA HIS A 250 26.72 -0.45 -12.75
C HIS A 250 25.35 -0.43 -13.44
N GLU A 251 24.64 -1.54 -13.48
CA GLU A 251 23.33 -1.64 -14.10
C GLU A 251 22.23 -1.19 -13.12
N TYR A 252 21.26 -0.45 -13.63
CA TYR A 252 20.05 -0.06 -12.91
C TYR A 252 18.89 0.06 -13.90
N PHE A 253 17.71 0.26 -13.35
CA PHE A 253 16.49 0.40 -14.14
C PHE A 253 15.86 1.76 -13.89
N THR A 254 15.13 2.26 -14.90
CA THR A 254 14.37 3.49 -14.82
C THR A 254 12.91 3.25 -15.13
N ILE A 255 12.03 4.01 -14.44
CA ILE A 255 10.61 4.15 -14.74
C ILE A 255 10.26 5.63 -14.81
N SER A 256 9.15 5.96 -15.43
CA SER A 256 8.63 7.32 -15.48
C SER A 256 7.97 7.74 -14.16
N GLU A 257 7.83 9.05 -13.91
CA GLU A 257 7.01 9.62 -12.85
C GLU A 257 5.54 9.15 -12.95
N THR A 258 5.02 9.09 -14.17
CA THR A 258 3.66 8.54 -14.43
C THR A 258 3.55 7.07 -14.00
N ALA A 259 4.55 6.24 -14.23
CA ALA A 259 4.54 4.84 -13.81
C ALA A 259 4.59 4.71 -12.27
N GLU A 260 5.40 5.51 -11.58
CA GLU A 260 5.44 5.52 -10.11
C GLU A 260 4.09 5.95 -9.53
N ASN A 261 3.48 7.01 -10.05
CA ASN A 261 2.16 7.47 -9.64
C ASN A 261 1.08 6.40 -9.88
N ALA A 262 1.14 5.68 -11.00
CA ALA A 262 0.23 4.56 -11.27
C ALA A 262 0.42 3.41 -10.27
N LEU A 263 1.67 3.06 -9.90
CA LEU A 263 1.98 2.07 -8.88
C LEU A 263 1.48 2.51 -7.49
N MET A 264 1.65 3.78 -7.14
CA MET A 264 1.13 4.34 -5.89
C MET A 264 -0.40 4.22 -5.81
N GLN A 265 -1.11 4.65 -6.86
CA GLN A 265 -2.57 4.54 -6.93
C GLN A 265 -3.03 3.08 -6.87
N ALA A 266 -2.39 2.21 -7.67
CA ALA A 266 -2.72 0.79 -7.69
C ALA A 266 -2.49 0.13 -6.33
N THR A 267 -1.38 0.44 -5.66
CA THR A 267 -1.05 -0.09 -4.33
C THR A 267 -2.13 0.29 -3.30
N ASN A 268 -2.49 1.57 -3.25
CA ASN A 268 -3.50 2.07 -2.32
C ASN A 268 -4.88 1.48 -2.61
N GLU A 269 -5.28 1.43 -3.87
CA GLU A 269 -6.59 0.92 -4.30
C GLU A 269 -6.70 -0.59 -4.07
N VAL A 270 -5.70 -1.37 -4.49
CA VAL A 270 -5.68 -2.83 -4.31
C VAL A 270 -5.66 -3.19 -2.83
N HIS A 271 -4.90 -2.47 -2.00
CA HIS A 271 -4.94 -2.68 -0.55
C HIS A 271 -6.37 -2.56 0.01
N LEU A 272 -7.13 -1.53 -0.37
CA LEU A 272 -8.53 -1.37 0.05
C LEU A 272 -9.43 -2.52 -0.44
N MET A 273 -9.22 -2.98 -1.66
CA MET A 273 -9.97 -4.13 -2.20
C MET A 273 -9.69 -5.39 -1.39
N TYR A 274 -8.43 -5.64 -1.00
CA TYR A 274 -8.06 -6.76 -0.14
C TYR A 274 -8.67 -6.65 1.26
N LEU A 275 -8.73 -5.45 1.85
CA LEU A 275 -9.42 -5.23 3.12
C LEU A 275 -10.91 -5.55 3.00
N HIS A 276 -11.57 -5.08 1.94
CA HIS A 276 -12.98 -5.35 1.69
C HIS A 276 -13.25 -6.86 1.50
N ALA A 277 -12.42 -7.54 0.71
CA ALA A 277 -12.52 -8.99 0.52
C ALA A 277 -12.27 -9.76 1.83
N THR A 278 -11.29 -9.32 2.64
CA THR A 278 -11.01 -9.89 3.97
C THR A 278 -12.21 -9.79 4.89
N GLU A 279 -12.88 -8.64 4.94
CA GLU A 279 -14.10 -8.45 5.72
C GLU A 279 -15.22 -9.41 5.29
N LYS A 280 -15.39 -9.61 3.95
CA LYS A 280 -16.36 -10.56 3.40
C LYS A 280 -16.04 -12.00 3.83
N VAL A 281 -14.78 -12.42 3.70
CA VAL A 281 -14.31 -13.75 4.11
C VAL A 281 -14.56 -13.98 5.60
N LEU A 282 -14.24 -13.02 6.46
CA LEU A 282 -14.40 -13.17 7.91
C LEU A 282 -15.86 -13.21 8.36
N LYS A 283 -16.79 -12.68 7.57
CA LYS A 283 -18.24 -12.73 7.83
C LYS A 283 -18.92 -14.01 7.33
N ASP A 284 -18.30 -14.78 6.44
CA ASP A 284 -18.86 -15.99 5.84
C ASP A 284 -17.98 -17.22 6.12
N ASP A 285 -18.46 -18.12 6.96
CA ASP A 285 -17.76 -19.37 7.31
C ASP A 285 -17.48 -20.27 6.09
N ASN A 286 -18.30 -20.21 5.04
CA ASN A 286 -18.04 -21.00 3.83
C ASN A 286 -16.86 -20.45 3.04
N LEU A 287 -16.73 -19.12 2.96
CA LEU A 287 -15.55 -18.51 2.36
C LEU A 287 -14.31 -18.78 3.20
N LEU A 288 -14.40 -18.65 4.52
CA LEU A 288 -13.27 -18.85 5.42
C LEU A 288 -12.70 -20.29 5.36
N LYS A 289 -13.52 -21.29 5.09
CA LYS A 289 -13.08 -22.68 4.88
C LYS A 289 -12.10 -22.84 3.72
N LEU A 290 -12.21 -22.00 2.69
CA LEU A 290 -11.34 -22.08 1.50
C LEU A 290 -9.87 -21.72 1.79
N PHE A 291 -9.60 -21.13 2.96
CA PHE A 291 -8.25 -20.67 3.35
C PHE A 291 -7.44 -21.71 4.12
N ASN A 292 -7.99 -22.90 4.35
CA ASN A 292 -7.33 -23.97 5.11
C ASN A 292 -6.83 -23.52 6.51
N ILE A 293 -7.56 -22.58 7.14
CA ILE A 293 -7.25 -22.09 8.49
C ILE A 293 -8.02 -22.93 9.52
N PRO A 294 -7.34 -23.52 10.54
CA PRO A 294 -8.02 -24.31 11.56
C PRO A 294 -9.18 -23.54 12.23
N GLU A 295 -10.36 -24.16 12.29
CA GLU A 295 -11.60 -23.53 12.82
C GLU A 295 -11.44 -23.00 14.24
N ILE A 296 -10.56 -23.61 15.03
CA ILE A 296 -10.24 -23.19 16.41
C ILE A 296 -9.70 -21.74 16.45
N LEU A 297 -9.11 -21.24 15.36
CA LEU A 297 -8.57 -19.89 15.26
C LEU A 297 -9.57 -18.85 14.76
N TRP A 298 -10.71 -19.24 14.19
CA TRP A 298 -11.65 -18.29 13.56
C TRP A 298 -12.15 -17.20 14.50
N PRO A 299 -12.51 -17.46 15.77
CA PRO A 299 -12.90 -16.38 16.69
C PRO A 299 -11.76 -15.39 16.93
N ARG A 300 -10.52 -15.89 17.01
CA ARG A 300 -9.35 -15.08 17.24
C ARG A 300 -8.96 -14.28 16.00
N LEU A 301 -9.12 -14.84 14.82
CA LEU A 301 -8.93 -14.19 13.55
C LEU A 301 -9.86 -12.97 13.42
N ARG A 302 -11.16 -13.14 13.75
CA ARG A 302 -12.15 -12.06 13.78
C ARG A 302 -11.81 -10.98 14.82
N LEU A 303 -11.32 -11.37 15.99
CA LEU A 303 -10.86 -10.41 17.01
C LEU A 303 -9.63 -9.64 16.52
N SER A 304 -8.67 -10.30 15.87
CA SER A 304 -7.50 -9.66 15.27
C SER A 304 -7.91 -8.61 14.22
N TRP A 305 -8.92 -8.92 13.40
CA TRP A 305 -9.48 -7.99 12.41
C TRP A 305 -10.08 -6.73 13.03
N GLN A 306 -10.70 -6.81 14.18
CA GLN A 306 -11.27 -5.65 14.87
C GLN A 306 -10.20 -4.62 15.28
N ASN A 307 -8.95 -5.06 15.49
CA ASN A 307 -7.81 -4.21 15.85
C ASN A 307 -6.90 -3.86 14.66
N ARG A 308 -7.29 -4.17 13.43
CA ARG A 308 -6.44 -4.12 12.23
C ARG A 308 -5.67 -2.82 12.02
N ARG A 309 -6.29 -1.66 12.33
CA ARG A 309 -5.72 -0.33 12.11
C ARG A 309 -4.52 0.01 12.99
N HIS A 310 -4.32 -0.74 14.07
CA HIS A 310 -3.28 -0.46 15.06
C HIS A 310 -2.18 -1.51 15.09
N ASP A 311 -2.32 -2.57 14.30
CA ASP A 311 -1.43 -3.72 14.41
C ASP A 311 -0.76 -4.10 13.07
N MET A 312 -1.19 -3.53 11.94
CA MET A 312 -0.53 -3.72 10.66
C MET A 312 0.57 -2.68 10.45
N VAL A 313 1.79 -3.12 10.23
CA VAL A 313 2.95 -2.27 9.97
C VAL A 313 3.21 -2.19 8.47
N THR A 314 3.44 -3.33 7.81
CA THR A 314 3.85 -3.34 6.41
C THR A 314 3.41 -4.59 5.66
N GLY A 315 3.30 -4.47 4.36
CA GLY A 315 3.10 -5.56 3.42
C GLY A 315 3.69 -5.21 2.07
N ARG A 316 3.62 -6.12 1.08
CA ARG A 316 4.15 -5.91 -0.26
C ARG A 316 3.23 -6.53 -1.32
N LEU A 317 2.77 -5.70 -2.23
CA LEU A 317 2.04 -6.12 -3.42
C LEU A 317 3.00 -6.38 -4.57
N ASP A 318 2.87 -7.51 -5.21
CA ASP A 318 3.72 -7.90 -6.34
C ASP A 318 2.95 -7.69 -7.65
N PHE A 319 3.46 -6.78 -8.51
CA PHE A 319 2.84 -6.36 -9.76
C PHE A 319 3.65 -6.79 -10.99
N CYS A 320 2.94 -7.03 -12.09
CA CYS A 320 3.47 -6.83 -13.43
C CYS A 320 3.15 -5.42 -13.90
N MET A 321 4.12 -4.76 -14.52
CA MET A 321 3.96 -3.48 -15.20
C MET A 321 4.51 -3.59 -16.61
N ASP A 322 3.68 -3.31 -17.60
CA ASP A 322 4.08 -3.24 -19.01
C ASP A 322 3.20 -2.21 -19.74
N GLU A 323 3.39 -2.05 -21.05
CA GLU A 323 2.64 -1.14 -21.92
C GLU A 323 1.11 -1.32 -21.87
N ARG A 324 0.63 -2.45 -21.37
CA ARG A 324 -0.80 -2.77 -21.21
C ARG A 324 -1.33 -2.32 -19.83
N GLY A 325 -0.47 -1.81 -18.95
CA GLY A 325 -0.80 -1.33 -17.61
C GLY A 325 -0.29 -2.21 -16.47
N LEU A 326 -0.94 -2.13 -15.33
CA LEU A 326 -0.58 -2.82 -14.10
C LEU A 326 -1.47 -4.03 -13.84
N LYS A 327 -0.88 -5.15 -13.40
CA LYS A 327 -1.59 -6.33 -12.90
C LYS A 327 -0.97 -6.81 -11.59
N VAL A 328 -1.81 -7.02 -10.57
CA VAL A 328 -1.37 -7.58 -9.28
C VAL A 328 -1.40 -9.10 -9.32
N TYR A 329 -0.32 -9.72 -8.86
CA TYR A 329 -0.21 -11.17 -8.74
C TYR A 329 -0.62 -11.70 -7.37
N GLU A 330 -0.20 -11.00 -6.31
CA GLU A 330 -0.44 -11.40 -4.93
C GLU A 330 -0.13 -10.27 -3.94
N TYR A 331 -0.54 -10.46 -2.71
CA TYR A 331 -0.23 -9.58 -1.58
C TYR A 331 0.50 -10.35 -0.49
N ASN A 332 1.77 -10.03 -0.27
CA ASN A 332 2.57 -10.52 0.85
C ASN A 332 2.26 -9.66 2.09
N ALA A 333 1.18 -9.99 2.79
CA ALA A 333 0.62 -9.15 3.85
C ALA A 333 1.16 -9.45 5.25
N ASP A 334 1.87 -10.58 5.45
CA ASP A 334 2.25 -11.06 6.79
C ASP A 334 3.76 -11.24 7.01
N SER A 335 4.57 -11.17 5.96
CA SER A 335 6.01 -11.42 6.01
C SER A 335 6.72 -10.85 4.77
N ALA A 336 6.44 -9.58 4.46
CA ALA A 336 7.11 -8.87 3.38
C ALA A 336 8.62 -8.72 3.65
N SER A 337 9.44 -8.90 2.62
CA SER A 337 10.89 -8.71 2.64
C SER A 337 11.32 -7.58 1.70
N CYS A 338 12.61 -7.31 1.58
CA CYS A 338 13.24 -6.30 0.70
C CYS A 338 13.15 -4.84 1.19
N HIS A 339 12.77 -4.60 2.45
CA HIS A 339 12.71 -3.24 3.00
C HIS A 339 14.09 -2.61 3.19
N ALA A 340 15.11 -3.41 3.55
CA ALA A 340 16.47 -2.93 3.78
C ALA A 340 17.12 -2.49 2.47
N GLU A 341 16.97 -3.30 1.43
CA GLU A 341 17.46 -3.02 0.09
C GLU A 341 16.83 -1.74 -0.45
N THR A 342 15.50 -1.66 -0.40
CA THR A 342 14.71 -0.55 -0.95
C THR A 342 14.96 0.76 -0.19
N GLY A 343 14.82 0.75 1.13
CA GLY A 343 14.89 1.98 1.94
C GLY A 343 16.31 2.45 2.29
N VAL A 344 17.34 1.62 2.10
CA VAL A 344 18.70 1.93 2.55
C VAL A 344 19.76 1.62 1.51
N ILE A 345 19.85 0.37 1.05
CA ILE A 345 20.98 -0.11 0.28
C ILE A 345 21.02 0.54 -1.11
N ILE A 346 19.90 0.56 -1.83
CA ILE A 346 19.78 1.17 -3.16
C ILE A 346 20.12 2.67 -3.13
N ASN A 347 19.65 3.38 -2.09
CA ASN A 347 19.98 4.80 -1.93
C ASN A 347 21.47 5.04 -1.73
N LYS A 348 22.14 4.21 -0.92
CA LYS A 348 23.60 4.28 -0.74
C LYS A 348 24.35 3.90 -2.00
N TRP A 349 23.87 2.90 -2.73
CA TRP A 349 24.41 2.53 -4.03
C TRP A 349 24.37 3.70 -5.03
N ALA A 350 23.23 4.37 -5.16
CA ALA A 350 23.07 5.53 -6.04
C ALA A 350 24.05 6.66 -5.68
N LYS A 351 24.21 6.94 -4.38
CA LYS A 351 25.20 7.93 -3.89
C LYS A 351 26.63 7.53 -4.21
N GLN A 352 26.99 6.26 -4.01
CA GLN A 352 28.31 5.73 -4.36
C GLN A 352 28.59 5.83 -5.85
N GLY A 353 27.60 5.54 -6.69
CA GLY A 353 27.65 5.66 -8.14
C GLY A 353 27.66 7.10 -8.66
N GLY A 354 27.44 8.10 -7.78
CA GLY A 354 27.33 9.50 -8.18
C GLY A 354 26.07 9.83 -8.99
N LEU A 355 25.03 8.99 -8.90
CA LEU A 355 23.79 9.14 -9.63
C LEU A 355 22.95 10.26 -9.03
N THR A 356 22.71 11.31 -9.82
CA THR A 356 21.96 12.51 -9.40
C THR A 356 20.66 12.70 -10.17
N GLU A 357 20.45 11.97 -11.25
CA GLU A 357 19.23 12.04 -12.06
C GLU A 357 18.09 11.27 -11.40
N GLY A 358 16.89 11.83 -11.48
CA GLY A 358 15.68 11.26 -10.91
C GLY A 358 15.77 11.09 -9.40
N TRP A 359 14.90 10.22 -8.86
CA TRP A 359 14.84 9.93 -7.42
C TRP A 359 14.68 8.43 -7.15
N ASP A 360 14.91 8.04 -5.91
CA ASP A 360 14.68 6.67 -5.42
C ASP A 360 13.23 6.55 -4.94
N PRO A 361 12.41 5.67 -5.52
CA PRO A 361 11.02 5.49 -5.09
C PRO A 361 10.89 4.92 -3.67
N GLY A 362 11.97 4.36 -3.11
CA GLY A 362 12.03 3.81 -1.75
C GLY A 362 12.65 4.73 -0.70
N GLU A 363 13.08 5.96 -1.05
CA GLU A 363 13.88 6.79 -0.14
C GLU A 363 13.19 7.12 1.19
N ARG A 364 11.85 7.19 1.21
CA ARG A 364 11.06 7.48 2.41
C ARG A 364 10.62 6.24 3.19
N LEU A 365 10.85 5.04 2.69
CA LEU A 365 10.35 3.80 3.30
C LEU A 365 10.81 3.66 4.76
N SER A 366 12.08 3.94 5.05
CA SER A 366 12.62 3.84 6.42
C SER A 366 11.97 4.83 7.39
N GLU A 367 11.68 6.05 6.93
CA GLU A 367 10.97 7.07 7.72
C GLU A 367 9.52 6.66 7.99
N MET A 368 8.82 6.18 6.96
CA MET A 368 7.44 5.72 7.07
C MET A 368 7.31 4.53 8.02
N LEU A 369 8.24 3.57 7.96
CA LEU A 369 8.30 2.44 8.90
C LEU A 369 8.51 2.91 10.35
N ALA A 370 9.35 3.90 10.59
CA ALA A 370 9.53 4.48 11.92
C ALA A 370 8.28 5.21 12.40
N ASP A 371 7.58 5.91 11.51
CA ASP A 371 6.38 6.66 11.86
C ASP A 371 5.19 5.74 12.17
N ILE A 372 4.98 4.70 11.37
CA ILE A 372 3.86 3.77 11.61
C ILE A 372 3.98 3.06 12.97
N TRP A 373 5.20 2.75 13.44
CA TRP A 373 5.38 2.16 14.76
C TRP A 373 4.84 3.05 15.89
N LYS A 374 4.93 4.38 15.79
CA LYS A 374 4.36 5.32 16.76
C LYS A 374 2.83 5.26 16.83
N HIS A 375 2.18 4.83 15.75
CA HIS A 375 0.72 4.74 15.63
C HIS A 375 0.17 3.34 15.93
N THR A 376 1.04 2.35 16.11
CA THR A 376 0.63 1.00 16.49
C THR A 376 0.22 0.92 17.97
N SER A 377 -0.41 -0.18 18.34
CA SER A 377 -0.70 -0.51 19.73
C SER A 377 0.47 -1.19 20.46
N ALA A 378 1.69 -1.10 19.91
CA ALA A 378 2.89 -1.66 20.49
C ALA A 378 3.17 -1.12 21.91
N LYS A 379 3.77 -1.96 22.74
CA LYS A 379 4.32 -1.56 24.04
C LYS A 379 5.75 -1.05 23.84
N PRO A 380 6.32 -0.31 24.80
CA PRO A 380 7.62 0.35 24.64
C PRO A 380 8.81 -0.61 24.48
N PHE A 381 8.58 -1.91 24.41
CA PHE A 381 9.60 -2.91 24.14
C PHE A 381 9.07 -4.02 23.22
N ILE A 382 9.78 -4.31 22.13
CA ILE A 382 9.38 -5.24 21.08
C ILE A 382 10.44 -6.32 20.93
N HIS A 383 10.03 -7.59 20.95
CA HIS A 383 10.88 -8.70 20.57
C HIS A 383 10.81 -8.90 19.06
N ILE A 384 11.93 -8.86 18.38
CA ILE A 384 12.05 -9.12 16.95
C ILE A 384 12.44 -10.58 16.81
N MET A 385 11.51 -11.39 16.32
CA MET A 385 11.73 -12.82 16.18
C MET A 385 12.03 -13.16 14.72
N GLN A 386 13.15 -13.80 14.48
CA GLN A 386 13.57 -14.30 13.18
C GLN A 386 13.94 -15.79 13.24
N ASP A 387 13.85 -16.46 12.11
CA ASP A 387 14.42 -17.79 11.99
C ASP A 387 15.97 -17.72 11.95
N LYS A 388 16.62 -18.87 11.77
CA LYS A 388 18.09 -18.93 11.76
C LYS A 388 18.72 -18.69 10.38
N ASP A 389 17.93 -18.23 9.39
CA ASP A 389 18.43 -17.87 8.07
C ASP A 389 19.23 -16.55 8.15
N SER A 390 20.42 -16.51 7.56
CA SER A 390 21.29 -15.33 7.59
C SER A 390 20.71 -14.12 6.83
N GLU A 391 19.81 -14.35 5.87
CA GLU A 391 19.09 -13.30 5.16
C GLU A 391 18.13 -12.56 6.09
N GLU A 392 17.52 -13.26 7.03
CA GLU A 392 16.62 -12.66 8.02
C GLU A 392 17.35 -11.72 9.00
N ASP A 393 18.67 -11.88 9.20
CA ASP A 393 19.44 -11.05 10.13
C ASP A 393 19.36 -9.56 9.76
N TYR A 394 19.59 -9.19 8.50
CA TYR A 394 19.56 -7.77 8.11
C TYR A 394 18.12 -7.24 7.99
N HIS A 395 17.15 -8.07 7.67
CA HIS A 395 15.73 -7.68 7.71
C HIS A 395 15.27 -7.35 9.13
N ALA A 396 15.60 -8.20 10.10
CA ALA A 396 15.31 -7.97 11.51
C ALA A 396 16.00 -6.70 12.04
N LEU A 397 17.27 -6.48 11.68
CA LEU A 397 18.02 -5.30 12.08
C LEU A 397 17.52 -4.01 11.41
N ASN A 398 17.04 -4.08 10.18
CA ASN A 398 16.38 -2.94 9.52
C ASN A 398 15.09 -2.54 10.26
N MET A 399 14.26 -3.52 10.62
CA MET A 399 13.07 -3.25 11.43
C MET A 399 13.43 -2.72 12.83
N ALA A 400 14.52 -3.22 13.43
CA ALA A 400 15.04 -2.70 14.71
C ALA A 400 15.42 -1.22 14.63
N ARG A 401 15.95 -0.75 13.48
CA ARG A 401 16.22 0.69 13.24
C ARG A 401 14.93 1.50 13.26
N ALA A 402 13.89 1.04 12.57
CA ALA A 402 12.58 1.70 12.55
C ALA A 402 11.94 1.75 13.96
N ILE A 403 11.97 0.65 14.69
CA ILE A 403 11.46 0.53 16.07
C ILE A 403 12.22 1.49 17.02
N THR A 404 13.55 1.57 16.88
CA THR A 404 14.39 2.49 17.67
C THR A 404 14.08 3.94 17.33
N ALA A 405 13.95 4.28 16.05
CA ALA A 405 13.58 5.62 15.61
C ALA A 405 12.18 6.03 16.09
N ALA A 406 11.28 5.07 16.27
CA ALA A 406 9.98 5.30 16.91
C ALA A 406 10.05 5.52 18.44
N GLY A 407 11.22 5.32 19.05
CA GLY A 407 11.43 5.52 20.49
C GLY A 407 11.20 4.26 21.34
N TYR A 408 11.13 3.07 20.75
CA TYR A 408 10.92 1.81 21.46
C TYR A 408 12.22 1.04 21.65
N GLY A 409 12.30 0.28 22.75
CA GLY A 409 13.36 -0.71 22.97
C GLY A 409 13.07 -2.00 22.20
N TYR A 410 14.12 -2.74 21.86
CA TYR A 410 13.97 -4.03 21.19
C TYR A 410 14.97 -5.07 21.65
N ARG A 411 14.70 -6.31 21.32
CA ARG A 411 15.64 -7.44 21.35
C ARG A 411 15.38 -8.34 20.16
N VAL A 412 16.44 -8.71 19.42
CA VAL A 412 16.38 -9.72 18.37
C VAL A 412 16.53 -11.10 19.01
N ILE A 413 15.67 -12.03 18.59
CA ILE A 413 15.65 -13.44 19.00
C ILE A 413 15.85 -14.30 17.76
N HIS A 414 16.91 -15.12 17.77
CA HIS A 414 17.27 -16.01 16.66
C HIS A 414 16.73 -17.42 16.90
N GLY A 415 15.67 -17.78 16.21
CA GLY A 415 14.97 -19.05 16.44
C GLY A 415 14.16 -19.04 17.72
N LEU A 416 14.02 -20.20 18.36
CA LEU A 416 13.20 -20.38 19.57
C LEU A 416 14.03 -20.84 20.78
N ASP A 417 15.29 -21.25 20.60
CA ASP A 417 16.09 -21.98 21.58
C ASP A 417 16.40 -21.16 22.85
N GLU A 418 16.39 -19.83 22.77
CA GLU A 418 16.62 -18.95 23.92
C GLU A 418 15.34 -18.58 24.68
N LEU A 419 14.17 -19.05 24.20
CA LEU A 419 12.90 -18.84 24.87
C LEU A 419 12.64 -19.92 25.92
N SER A 420 12.01 -19.54 27.00
CA SER A 420 11.62 -20.45 28.07
C SER A 420 10.34 -20.02 28.77
N TRP A 421 9.88 -20.83 29.71
CA TRP A 421 8.69 -20.56 30.51
C TRP A 421 9.07 -20.03 31.88
N ASN A 422 8.44 -18.97 32.36
CA ASN A 422 8.54 -18.56 33.74
C ASN A 422 7.57 -19.37 34.65
N GLU A 423 7.66 -19.19 35.95
CA GLU A 423 6.79 -19.88 36.94
C GLU A 423 5.28 -19.58 36.74
N SER A 424 4.94 -18.47 36.11
CA SER A 424 3.57 -18.07 35.80
C SER A 424 3.08 -18.61 34.45
N GLY A 425 3.85 -19.43 33.75
CA GLY A 425 3.53 -19.97 32.44
C GLY A 425 3.56 -18.94 31.29
N GLN A 426 4.30 -17.84 31.46
CA GLN A 426 4.51 -16.85 30.40
C GLN A 426 5.83 -17.16 29.68
N VAL A 427 5.89 -16.85 28.38
CA VAL A 427 7.11 -16.96 27.59
C VAL A 427 8.05 -15.81 27.94
N ILE A 428 9.30 -16.15 28.24
CA ILE A 428 10.38 -15.21 28.54
C ILE A 428 11.56 -15.40 27.60
N ASP A 429 12.31 -14.33 27.37
CA ASP A 429 13.58 -14.36 26.63
C ASP A 429 14.76 -14.80 27.55
N GLY A 430 15.94 -14.98 26.96
CA GLY A 430 17.15 -15.39 27.68
C GLY A 430 17.63 -14.43 28.79
N GLU A 431 17.07 -13.22 28.91
CA GLU A 431 17.29 -12.27 30.00
C GLU A 431 16.17 -12.30 31.04
N GLY A 432 15.17 -13.17 30.87
CA GLY A 432 14.02 -13.29 31.77
C GLY A 432 12.91 -12.26 31.52
N ARG A 433 12.94 -11.54 30.40
CA ARG A 433 11.89 -10.56 30.06
C ARG A 433 10.72 -11.26 29.40
N VAL A 434 9.49 -10.99 29.87
CA VAL A 434 8.24 -11.55 29.33
C VAL A 434 7.97 -10.97 27.94
N LEU A 435 7.68 -11.84 26.98
CA LEU A 435 7.24 -11.46 25.64
C LEU A 435 5.82 -10.88 25.70
N LYS A 436 5.63 -9.66 25.21
CA LYS A 436 4.34 -8.96 25.17
C LYS A 436 4.02 -8.41 23.78
N CYS A 437 5.02 -7.98 23.04
CA CYS A 437 4.94 -7.51 21.68
C CYS A 437 6.02 -8.18 20.86
N VAL A 438 5.65 -8.73 19.72
CA VAL A 438 6.54 -9.47 18.81
C VAL A 438 6.34 -8.95 17.41
N TRP A 439 7.42 -8.57 16.75
CA TRP A 439 7.49 -8.50 15.30
C TRP A 439 8.22 -9.74 14.79
N LYS A 440 7.76 -10.33 13.67
CA LYS A 440 8.23 -11.64 13.19
C LYS A 440 8.62 -11.62 11.72
N THR A 441 9.62 -12.38 11.34
CA THR A 441 9.96 -12.67 9.95
C THR A 441 9.25 -13.94 9.43
N TRP A 442 8.85 -14.86 10.29
CA TRP A 442 8.05 -16.04 9.89
C TRP A 442 6.68 -15.67 9.33
N ALA A 443 6.29 -16.32 8.23
CA ALA A 443 4.90 -16.28 7.79
C ALA A 443 3.99 -16.99 8.80
N TRP A 444 2.76 -16.52 8.91
CA TRP A 444 1.72 -17.17 9.72
C TRP A 444 1.50 -18.64 9.32
N GLU A 445 1.64 -18.96 8.02
CA GLU A 445 1.49 -20.33 7.53
C GLU A 445 2.40 -21.32 8.26
N THR A 446 3.61 -20.94 8.66
CA THR A 446 4.51 -21.80 9.44
C THR A 446 3.89 -22.21 10.79
N ALA A 447 3.22 -21.26 11.47
CA ALA A 447 2.52 -21.56 12.73
C ALA A 447 1.22 -22.36 12.49
N LEU A 448 0.51 -22.08 11.40
CA LEU A 448 -0.71 -22.82 11.03
C LEU A 448 -0.41 -24.27 10.67
N GLU A 449 0.68 -24.52 9.95
CA GLU A 449 1.13 -25.87 9.60
C GLU A 449 1.45 -26.67 10.87
N GLN A 450 2.19 -26.09 11.81
CA GLN A 450 2.47 -26.71 13.12
C GLN A 450 1.16 -27.03 13.86
N LEU A 451 0.21 -26.11 13.88
CA LEU A 451 -1.08 -26.32 14.53
C LEU A 451 -1.90 -27.42 13.86
N ARG A 452 -1.92 -27.50 12.52
CA ARG A 452 -2.61 -28.56 11.77
C ARG A 452 -2.04 -29.94 12.11
N GLN A 453 -0.73 -30.10 12.07
CA GLN A 453 -0.04 -31.35 12.42
C GLN A 453 -0.39 -31.82 13.84
N GLU A 454 -0.43 -30.90 14.80
CA GLU A 454 -0.80 -31.22 16.17
C GLU A 454 -2.30 -31.54 16.31
N SER A 455 -3.18 -30.83 15.59
CA SER A 455 -4.63 -31.07 15.67
C SER A 455 -5.06 -32.40 15.08
N GLU A 456 -4.33 -32.93 14.12
CA GLU A 456 -4.54 -34.26 13.57
C GLU A 456 -4.18 -35.37 14.58
N SER A 457 -3.12 -35.16 15.37
CA SER A 457 -2.65 -36.10 16.37
C SER A 457 -3.49 -36.11 17.65
N ASP A 458 -4.03 -34.93 18.06
CA ASP A 458 -4.80 -34.79 19.31
C ASP A 458 -5.65 -33.50 19.34
N ARG A 459 -6.87 -33.56 18.82
CA ARG A 459 -7.81 -32.44 18.70
C ARG A 459 -8.15 -31.76 20.04
N THR A 460 -8.16 -32.51 21.13
CA THR A 460 -8.52 -31.98 22.46
C THR A 460 -7.39 -31.14 23.05
N TYR A 461 -6.18 -31.58 22.83
CA TYR A 461 -4.99 -30.98 23.41
C TYR A 461 -4.55 -29.68 22.69
N SER A 462 -4.63 -29.63 21.36
CA SER A 462 -4.20 -28.46 20.58
C SER A 462 -5.02 -27.19 20.86
N ALA A 463 -6.26 -27.33 21.36
CA ALA A 463 -7.10 -26.20 21.71
C ALA A 463 -6.72 -25.52 23.04
N LEU A 464 -6.11 -26.26 23.98
CA LEU A 464 -5.83 -25.77 25.32
C LEU A 464 -4.85 -24.58 25.36
N PRO A 465 -3.67 -24.62 24.72
CA PRO A 465 -2.72 -23.50 24.73
C PRO A 465 -3.31 -22.23 24.11
N ILE A 466 -4.16 -22.36 23.09
CA ILE A 466 -4.79 -21.24 22.41
C ILE A 466 -5.84 -20.55 23.31
N ARG A 467 -6.56 -21.35 24.12
CA ARG A 467 -7.63 -20.87 24.99
C ARG A 467 -7.12 -20.37 26.34
N THR A 468 -6.17 -21.09 26.92
CA THR A 468 -5.76 -20.91 28.32
C THR A 468 -4.42 -20.20 28.47
N GLY A 469 -3.60 -20.17 27.40
CA GLY A 469 -2.25 -19.62 27.43
C GLY A 469 -1.24 -20.48 28.24
N HIS A 470 -1.58 -21.71 28.59
CA HIS A 470 -0.66 -22.59 29.33
C HIS A 470 0.22 -23.43 28.39
N PRO A 471 1.47 -23.74 28.75
CA PRO A 471 2.30 -24.66 27.99
C PRO A 471 1.67 -26.04 27.92
N ARG A 472 1.80 -26.70 26.76
CA ARG A 472 1.18 -28.00 26.50
C ARG A 472 2.09 -29.16 26.87
N HIS A 473 3.34 -29.11 26.44
CA HIS A 473 4.33 -30.18 26.59
C HIS A 473 5.70 -29.64 26.95
N GLY A 474 6.35 -30.24 27.94
CA GLY A 474 7.75 -30.01 28.30
C GLY A 474 8.12 -28.54 28.52
N ASP A 475 9.41 -28.31 28.55
CA ASP A 475 9.98 -26.99 28.83
C ASP A 475 10.27 -26.18 27.56
N ASP A 476 10.19 -26.80 26.36
CA ASP A 476 10.51 -26.13 25.10
C ASP A 476 9.36 -25.25 24.61
N VAL A 477 9.70 -24.03 24.21
CA VAL A 477 8.76 -23.07 23.62
C VAL A 477 8.67 -23.28 22.11
N ARG A 478 7.46 -23.43 21.59
CA ARG A 478 7.18 -23.61 20.17
C ARG A 478 6.74 -22.29 19.55
N LEU A 479 6.78 -22.16 18.22
CA LEU A 479 6.34 -20.96 17.52
C LEU A 479 4.87 -20.61 17.82
N ILE A 480 3.99 -21.60 17.85
CA ILE A 480 2.56 -21.42 18.19
C ILE A 480 2.37 -20.93 19.64
N ASP A 481 3.27 -21.29 20.56
CA ASP A 481 3.21 -20.83 21.94
C ASP A 481 3.57 -19.34 22.10
N VAL A 482 4.20 -18.75 21.09
CA VAL A 482 4.43 -17.30 21.01
C VAL A 482 3.35 -16.62 20.19
N LEU A 483 3.20 -17.00 18.91
CA LEU A 483 2.38 -16.27 17.95
C LEU A 483 0.87 -16.41 18.24
N LEU A 484 0.43 -17.53 18.80
CA LEU A 484 -0.98 -17.79 19.08
C LEU A 484 -1.40 -17.55 20.54
N ARG A 485 -0.57 -16.92 21.37
CA ARG A 485 -0.96 -16.55 22.74
C ARG A 485 -1.79 -15.27 22.78
N PRO A 486 -2.87 -15.25 23.56
CA PRO A 486 -3.74 -14.07 23.67
C PRO A 486 -3.05 -12.84 24.29
N GLU A 487 -2.08 -13.05 25.18
CA GLU A 487 -1.33 -12.02 25.87
C GLU A 487 -0.17 -11.43 25.08
N ILE A 488 0.21 -12.05 23.96
CA ILE A 488 1.28 -11.59 23.08
C ILE A 488 0.67 -10.93 21.85
N ARG A 489 1.01 -9.67 21.63
CA ARG A 489 0.64 -8.93 20.43
C ARG A 489 1.67 -9.18 19.34
N VAL A 490 1.20 -9.61 18.18
CA VAL A 490 2.05 -9.98 17.05
C VAL A 490 1.83 -9.01 15.89
N PHE A 491 2.89 -8.52 15.31
CA PHE A 491 2.99 -7.72 14.09
C PHE A 491 3.73 -8.53 13.02
N GLU A 492 3.23 -8.74 11.84
CA GLU A 492 1.91 -8.45 11.29
C GLU A 492 0.84 -9.31 11.99
N PRO A 493 -0.35 -8.78 12.22
CA PRO A 493 -1.38 -9.45 13.02
C PRO A 493 -2.00 -10.68 12.33
N LEU A 494 -2.64 -11.56 13.10
CA LEU A 494 -3.17 -12.84 12.59
C LEU A 494 -4.12 -12.68 11.39
N TRP A 495 -4.91 -11.60 11.31
CA TRP A 495 -5.85 -11.43 10.20
C TRP A 495 -5.14 -11.30 8.84
N THR A 496 -3.86 -10.91 8.80
CA THR A 496 -3.09 -10.77 7.55
C THR A 496 -2.87 -12.09 6.82
N VAL A 497 -3.14 -13.22 7.48
CA VAL A 497 -3.16 -14.53 6.84
C VAL A 497 -4.22 -14.63 5.72
N ILE A 498 -5.30 -13.85 5.79
CA ILE A 498 -6.34 -13.85 4.75
C ILE A 498 -5.83 -13.16 3.47
N PRO A 499 -5.43 -11.88 3.49
CA PRO A 499 -4.89 -11.24 2.28
C PRO A 499 -3.57 -11.86 1.79
N GLY A 500 -2.79 -12.48 2.67
CA GLY A 500 -1.55 -13.18 2.31
C GLY A 500 -1.76 -14.57 1.68
N ASN A 501 -2.97 -15.11 1.72
CA ASN A 501 -3.33 -16.39 1.13
C ASN A 501 -3.95 -16.20 -0.25
N LYS A 502 -3.49 -16.97 -1.25
CA LYS A 502 -3.95 -16.83 -2.65
C LYS A 502 -5.41 -17.23 -2.88
N ALA A 503 -6.05 -17.94 -1.92
CA ALA A 503 -7.49 -18.20 -1.96
C ALA A 503 -8.34 -16.91 -1.97
N ILE A 504 -7.77 -15.74 -1.60
CA ILE A 504 -8.44 -14.45 -1.70
C ILE A 504 -8.59 -13.97 -3.16
N LEU A 505 -7.72 -14.40 -4.08
CA LEU A 505 -7.70 -13.92 -5.46
C LEU A 505 -9.00 -14.21 -6.24
N PRO A 506 -9.55 -15.44 -6.20
CA PRO A 506 -10.87 -15.70 -6.80
C PRO A 506 -11.99 -14.88 -6.17
N ILE A 507 -11.90 -14.61 -4.87
CA ILE A 507 -12.89 -13.80 -4.16
C ILE A 507 -12.80 -12.34 -4.61
N LEU A 508 -11.59 -11.79 -4.74
CA LEU A 508 -11.37 -10.45 -5.30
C LEU A 508 -11.94 -10.34 -6.72
N TRP A 509 -11.65 -11.31 -7.59
CA TRP A 509 -12.19 -11.32 -8.95
C TRP A 509 -13.72 -11.37 -8.96
N SER A 510 -14.33 -12.16 -8.09
CA SER A 510 -15.79 -12.24 -7.98
C SER A 510 -16.43 -10.95 -7.45
N LEU A 511 -15.75 -10.22 -6.57
CA LEU A 511 -16.21 -8.95 -6.01
C LEU A 511 -15.98 -7.77 -6.96
N PHE A 512 -14.91 -7.80 -7.74
CA PHE A 512 -14.48 -6.73 -8.64
C PHE A 512 -14.16 -7.27 -10.04
N PRO A 513 -15.14 -7.86 -10.74
CA PRO A 513 -14.91 -8.48 -12.04
C PRO A 513 -14.40 -7.44 -13.05
N HIS A 514 -13.43 -7.84 -13.86
CA HIS A 514 -12.79 -6.99 -14.88
C HIS A 514 -12.10 -5.72 -14.36
N HIS A 515 -11.77 -5.68 -13.06
CA HIS A 515 -11.00 -4.55 -12.52
C HIS A 515 -9.63 -4.47 -13.20
N PRO A 516 -9.17 -3.25 -13.64
CA PRO A 516 -7.95 -3.13 -14.45
C PRO A 516 -6.69 -3.70 -13.79
N TYR A 517 -6.60 -3.68 -12.47
CA TYR A 517 -5.44 -4.21 -11.73
C TYR A 517 -5.53 -5.69 -11.40
N LEU A 518 -6.70 -6.34 -11.52
CA LEU A 518 -6.87 -7.75 -11.22
C LEU A 518 -6.65 -8.63 -12.45
N LEU A 519 -6.33 -9.88 -12.18
CA LEU A 519 -6.32 -10.97 -13.13
C LEU A 519 -7.49 -11.89 -12.83
N ASP A 520 -8.14 -12.40 -13.88
CA ASP A 520 -9.16 -13.45 -13.72
C ASP A 520 -8.57 -14.61 -12.93
N THR A 521 -9.22 -14.98 -11.83
CA THR A 521 -8.72 -16.01 -10.93
C THR A 521 -9.89 -16.84 -10.40
N GLU A 522 -9.75 -18.16 -10.47
CA GLU A 522 -10.79 -19.12 -10.10
C GLU A 522 -10.22 -20.24 -9.22
N PHE A 523 -11.10 -20.88 -8.42
CA PHE A 523 -10.74 -22.08 -7.64
C PHE A 523 -10.68 -23.34 -8.49
N GLU A 524 -11.37 -23.38 -9.61
CA GLU A 524 -11.38 -24.48 -10.57
C GLU A 524 -10.97 -23.96 -11.94
N LEU A 525 -10.21 -24.75 -12.69
CA LEU A 525 -9.73 -24.36 -14.00
C LEU A 525 -10.87 -24.33 -15.03
N SER A 526 -11.32 -23.13 -15.41
CA SER A 526 -12.36 -22.92 -16.42
C SER A 526 -11.86 -23.07 -17.86
N ASP A 527 -12.80 -23.22 -18.81
CA ASP A 527 -12.51 -23.23 -20.23
C ASP A 527 -11.95 -21.88 -20.73
N GLU A 528 -12.33 -20.77 -20.07
CA GLU A 528 -11.83 -19.44 -20.39
C GLU A 528 -10.35 -19.31 -20.06
N LEU A 529 -9.95 -19.70 -18.85
CA LEU A 529 -8.55 -19.72 -18.43
C LEU A 529 -7.70 -20.68 -19.28
N ARG A 530 -8.22 -21.84 -19.67
CA ARG A 530 -7.51 -22.75 -20.61
C ARG A 530 -7.26 -22.07 -21.96
N ARG A 531 -8.23 -21.32 -22.45
CA ARG A 531 -8.14 -20.65 -23.76
C ARG A 531 -7.16 -19.48 -23.76
N THR A 532 -7.01 -18.77 -22.64
CA THR A 532 -6.13 -17.60 -22.53
C THR A 532 -4.74 -17.94 -21.99
N GLY A 533 -4.58 -19.10 -21.36
CA GLY A 533 -3.42 -19.48 -20.56
C GLY A 533 -3.60 -19.11 -19.08
N TYR A 534 -2.95 -19.86 -18.21
CA TYR A 534 -3.14 -19.73 -16.77
C TYR A 534 -1.87 -20.01 -15.97
N ALA A 535 -1.82 -19.48 -14.75
CA ALA A 535 -0.87 -19.83 -13.72
C ALA A 535 -1.55 -20.69 -12.66
N VAL A 536 -0.97 -21.84 -12.32
CA VAL A 536 -1.39 -22.68 -11.18
C VAL A 536 -0.60 -22.25 -9.96
N LYS A 537 -1.28 -21.94 -8.87
CA LYS A 537 -0.63 -21.46 -7.64
C LYS A 537 -1.24 -22.15 -6.42
N PRO A 538 -0.45 -22.71 -5.48
CA PRO A 538 -0.99 -23.20 -4.22
C PRO A 538 -1.57 -22.04 -3.40
N ILE A 539 -2.66 -22.27 -2.68
CA ILE A 539 -3.31 -21.22 -1.87
C ILE A 539 -2.38 -20.64 -0.82
N ALA A 540 -1.51 -21.46 -0.23
CA ALA A 540 -0.40 -21.02 0.62
C ALA A 540 0.92 -21.36 -0.07
N GLY A 541 1.84 -20.41 -0.15
CA GLY A 541 3.15 -20.58 -0.80
C GLY A 541 3.99 -19.32 -0.70
N ARG A 542 5.32 -19.48 -0.82
CA ARG A 542 6.31 -18.39 -0.75
C ARG A 542 7.36 -18.54 -1.83
N CYS A 543 7.98 -17.43 -2.19
CA CYS A 543 9.17 -17.37 -3.05
C CYS A 543 9.00 -18.13 -4.37
N GLY A 544 7.84 -18.00 -5.01
CA GLY A 544 7.57 -18.67 -6.29
C GLY A 544 7.51 -20.20 -6.24
N SER A 545 7.42 -20.83 -5.06
CA SER A 545 7.39 -22.29 -4.93
C SER A 545 6.08 -22.89 -5.44
N ASN A 546 6.15 -23.99 -6.18
CA ASN A 546 5.03 -24.74 -6.75
C ASN A 546 4.13 -23.92 -7.69
N ILE A 547 4.73 -23.01 -8.46
CA ILE A 547 4.04 -22.23 -9.49
C ILE A 547 4.22 -22.94 -10.83
N GLY A 548 3.13 -23.15 -11.58
CA GLY A 548 3.14 -23.62 -12.95
C GLY A 548 2.54 -22.58 -13.88
N LEU A 549 3.22 -22.24 -14.98
CA LEU A 549 2.73 -21.33 -16.01
C LEU A 549 2.43 -22.12 -17.27
N VAL A 550 1.19 -22.06 -17.75
CA VAL A 550 0.70 -22.81 -18.91
C VAL A 550 0.11 -21.84 -19.93
N ASP A 551 0.52 -21.97 -21.18
CA ASP A 551 0.01 -21.11 -22.24
C ASP A 551 -1.36 -21.60 -22.80
N HIS A 552 -1.89 -20.87 -23.78
CA HIS A 552 -3.16 -21.16 -24.46
C HIS A 552 -3.14 -22.43 -25.33
N ARG A 553 -2.00 -23.12 -25.42
CA ARG A 553 -1.83 -24.42 -26.14
C ARG A 553 -1.65 -25.57 -25.17
N ASP A 554 -1.85 -25.35 -23.88
CA ASP A 554 -1.52 -26.28 -22.80
C ASP A 554 -0.01 -26.65 -22.74
N GLU A 555 0.89 -25.76 -23.25
CA GLU A 555 2.34 -25.93 -23.11
C GLU A 555 2.81 -25.27 -21.81
N VAL A 556 3.62 -26.01 -21.02
CA VAL A 556 4.23 -25.47 -19.81
C VAL A 556 5.36 -24.51 -20.19
N LEU A 557 5.21 -23.24 -19.84
CA LEU A 557 6.21 -22.20 -20.08
C LEU A 557 7.30 -22.18 -19.02
N ASP A 558 6.92 -22.39 -17.76
CA ASP A 558 7.82 -22.43 -16.61
C ASP A 558 7.13 -23.19 -15.46
N GLU A 559 7.93 -23.87 -14.64
CA GLU A 559 7.42 -24.60 -13.47
C GLU A 559 8.45 -24.60 -12.36
N THR A 560 8.00 -24.43 -11.12
CA THR A 560 8.84 -24.48 -9.93
C THR A 560 8.39 -25.56 -8.97
N CYS A 561 9.34 -26.16 -8.27
CA CYS A 561 9.08 -27.13 -7.21
C CYS A 561 9.15 -26.47 -5.84
N GLY A 562 8.55 -27.11 -4.81
CA GLY A 562 8.62 -26.67 -3.45
C GLY A 562 7.81 -27.55 -2.50
N ARG A 563 7.70 -27.13 -1.24
CA ARG A 563 7.05 -27.89 -0.15
C ARG A 563 5.51 -27.75 -0.09
N PHE A 564 4.92 -26.93 -0.96
CA PHE A 564 3.50 -26.60 -0.90
C PHE A 564 2.62 -27.41 -1.88
N GLY A 565 3.14 -28.49 -2.45
CA GLY A 565 2.44 -29.28 -3.49
C GLY A 565 1.20 -30.04 -2.99
N GLU A 566 0.99 -30.17 -1.68
CA GLU A 566 -0.21 -30.78 -1.08
C GLU A 566 -1.33 -29.77 -0.80
N GLN A 567 -1.08 -28.47 -1.02
CA GLN A 567 -2.08 -27.42 -0.87
C GLN A 567 -3.08 -27.43 -2.03
N GLU A 568 -4.30 -26.95 -1.77
CA GLU A 568 -5.25 -26.64 -2.84
C GLU A 568 -4.70 -25.51 -3.73
N ASN A 569 -5.11 -25.50 -5.00
CA ASN A 569 -4.62 -24.53 -5.97
C ASN A 569 -5.71 -23.52 -6.35
N VAL A 570 -5.26 -22.35 -6.79
CA VAL A 570 -6.03 -21.39 -7.58
C VAL A 570 -5.44 -21.29 -8.99
N TYR A 571 -6.28 -20.93 -9.94
CA TYR A 571 -5.93 -20.78 -11.35
C TYR A 571 -6.11 -19.31 -11.72
N GLN A 572 -5.02 -18.62 -12.04
CA GLN A 572 -5.01 -17.20 -12.36
C GLN A 572 -4.68 -17.02 -13.84
N GLN A 573 -5.36 -16.10 -14.52
CA GLN A 573 -5.06 -15.72 -15.90
C GLN A 573 -3.55 -15.51 -16.10
N LEU A 574 -3.00 -16.11 -17.14
CA LEU A 574 -1.59 -15.94 -17.47
C LEU A 574 -1.31 -14.49 -17.89
N TRP A 575 -0.38 -13.88 -17.19
CA TRP A 575 0.16 -12.57 -17.53
C TRP A 575 1.66 -12.59 -17.28
N CYS A 576 2.44 -12.71 -18.36
CA CYS A 576 3.88 -12.85 -18.24
C CYS A 576 4.56 -11.54 -17.87
N LEU A 577 5.59 -11.61 -17.04
CA LEU A 577 6.45 -10.48 -16.72
C LEU A 577 7.13 -9.93 -17.97
N PRO A 578 7.35 -8.61 -18.08
CA PRO A 578 8.14 -8.02 -19.16
C PRO A 578 9.59 -8.46 -19.07
N LYS A 579 10.25 -8.60 -20.24
CA LYS A 579 11.66 -8.97 -20.33
C LYS A 579 12.49 -7.76 -20.73
N VAL A 580 13.34 -7.29 -19.84
CA VAL A 580 14.22 -6.14 -20.05
C VAL A 580 15.66 -6.57 -19.77
N ALA A 581 16.61 -6.18 -20.60
CA ALA A 581 18.03 -6.56 -20.50
C ALA A 581 18.27 -8.08 -20.32
N GLY A 582 17.38 -8.92 -20.89
CA GLY A 582 17.49 -10.38 -20.81
C GLY A 582 16.87 -11.02 -19.57
N ARG A 583 16.35 -10.26 -18.63
CA ARG A 583 15.70 -10.71 -17.37
C ARG A 583 14.22 -10.36 -17.34
N TYR A 584 13.43 -11.17 -16.64
CA TYR A 584 12.02 -10.92 -16.37
C TYR A 584 11.90 -10.06 -15.10
N ILE A 585 11.07 -9.01 -15.15
CA ILE A 585 11.05 -7.95 -14.16
C ILE A 585 9.69 -7.89 -13.46
N GLN A 586 9.73 -7.91 -12.13
CA GLN A 586 8.56 -7.76 -11.26
C GLN A 586 8.68 -6.51 -10.39
N MET A 587 7.61 -5.71 -10.34
CA MET A 587 7.52 -4.54 -9.46
C MET A 587 6.93 -4.97 -8.12
N CYS A 588 7.60 -4.62 -7.03
CA CYS A 588 7.22 -4.99 -5.67
C CYS A 588 6.94 -3.71 -4.87
N ALA A 589 5.66 -3.35 -4.75
CA ALA A 589 5.24 -2.12 -4.08
C ALA A 589 4.90 -2.37 -2.61
N PHE A 590 5.50 -1.59 -1.71
CA PHE A 590 5.26 -1.69 -0.27
C PHE A 590 4.00 -0.96 0.16
N THR A 591 3.29 -1.55 1.12
CA THR A 591 2.31 -0.84 1.94
C THR A 591 2.89 -0.61 3.32
N VAL A 592 2.76 0.60 3.86
CA VAL A 592 3.11 0.95 5.23
C VAL A 592 1.87 1.54 5.89
N GLY A 593 1.33 0.83 6.89
CA GLY A 593 0.03 1.20 7.46
C GLY A 593 -1.11 1.26 6.44
N GLY A 594 -1.00 0.52 5.33
CA GLY A 594 -1.97 0.49 4.24
C GLY A 594 -1.77 1.56 3.15
N HIS A 595 -0.75 2.40 3.23
CA HIS A 595 -0.40 3.41 2.23
C HIS A 595 0.85 3.00 1.46
N TYR A 596 0.97 3.46 0.21
CA TYR A 596 2.16 3.23 -0.61
C TYR A 596 3.42 3.73 0.11
N GLY A 597 4.43 2.86 0.24
CA GLY A 597 5.69 3.11 0.93
C GLY A 597 6.91 3.09 0.02
N GLY A 598 6.71 2.99 -1.30
CA GLY A 598 7.78 2.86 -2.27
C GLY A 598 7.73 1.53 -3.01
N VAL A 599 8.62 1.36 -3.97
CA VAL A 599 8.67 0.15 -4.82
C VAL A 599 10.11 -0.31 -4.98
N CYS A 600 10.32 -1.62 -4.99
CA CYS A 600 11.55 -2.24 -5.46
C CYS A 600 11.29 -3.11 -6.68
N LEU A 601 12.36 -3.42 -7.37
CA LEU A 601 12.35 -4.23 -8.58
C LEU A 601 13.06 -5.55 -8.30
N ARG A 602 12.39 -6.67 -8.65
CA ARG A 602 13.01 -7.99 -8.64
C ARG A 602 13.16 -8.51 -10.06
N SER A 603 14.28 -9.16 -10.33
CA SER A 603 14.58 -9.72 -11.63
C SER A 603 14.99 -11.19 -11.56
N ASP A 604 14.63 -11.97 -12.58
CA ASP A 604 15.00 -13.38 -12.71
C ASP A 604 15.23 -13.73 -14.19
N PRO A 605 16.13 -14.65 -14.52
CA PRO A 605 16.27 -15.17 -15.89
C PRO A 605 15.07 -16.04 -16.32
N SER A 606 14.25 -16.53 -15.38
CA SER A 606 13.02 -17.30 -15.62
C SER A 606 11.77 -16.46 -15.37
N LEU A 607 10.60 -16.91 -15.87
CA LEU A 607 9.31 -16.20 -15.74
C LEU A 607 8.80 -16.12 -14.29
N VAL A 608 9.25 -17.02 -13.42
CA VAL A 608 8.85 -17.04 -12.02
C VAL A 608 9.95 -16.44 -11.15
N ILE A 609 9.60 -15.41 -10.38
CA ILE A 609 10.50 -14.80 -9.39
C ILE A 609 10.65 -15.75 -8.19
N LYS A 610 11.89 -16.05 -7.79
CA LYS A 610 12.27 -17.05 -6.78
C LYS A 610 12.94 -16.37 -5.57
N LYS A 611 13.32 -17.15 -4.56
CA LYS A 611 14.06 -16.66 -3.40
C LYS A 611 15.38 -15.99 -3.81
N GLU A 612 16.09 -16.63 -4.69
CA GLU A 612 17.42 -16.24 -5.16
C GLU A 612 17.39 -15.16 -6.27
N SER A 613 16.21 -14.67 -6.66
CA SER A 613 16.07 -13.60 -7.66
C SER A 613 16.67 -12.30 -7.17
N ASP A 614 17.35 -11.59 -8.08
CA ASP A 614 18.04 -10.34 -7.77
C ASP A 614 17.08 -9.21 -7.40
N ILE A 615 17.56 -8.27 -6.61
CA ILE A 615 16.91 -6.99 -6.32
C ILE A 615 17.73 -5.92 -7.03
N GLU A 616 17.11 -5.23 -7.98
CA GLU A 616 17.80 -4.30 -8.85
C GLU A 616 17.61 -2.85 -8.40
N PRO A 617 18.63 -1.99 -8.58
CA PRO A 617 18.47 -0.57 -8.37
C PRO A 617 17.42 0.02 -9.32
N LEU A 618 16.54 0.86 -8.78
CA LEU A 618 15.46 1.51 -9.52
C LEU A 618 15.53 3.03 -9.33
N ARG A 619 15.32 3.78 -10.42
CA ARG A 619 15.18 5.24 -10.40
C ARG A 619 13.92 5.67 -11.11
N VAL A 620 13.32 6.74 -10.63
CA VAL A 620 12.19 7.40 -11.26
C VAL A 620 12.70 8.65 -11.97
N LEU A 621 12.31 8.85 -13.22
CA LEU A 621 12.63 10.03 -14.01
C LEU A 621 11.36 10.84 -14.29
N GLU A 622 11.49 12.17 -14.42
CA GLU A 622 10.40 12.98 -14.99
C GLU A 622 10.03 12.44 -16.38
N ASP A 623 8.75 12.41 -16.73
CA ASP A 623 8.24 11.81 -17.97
C ASP A 623 9.00 12.27 -19.22
N LYS A 624 9.34 13.58 -19.29
CA LYS A 624 10.08 14.16 -20.42
C LYS A 624 11.49 13.59 -20.55
N ASP A 625 12.17 13.34 -19.42
CA ASP A 625 13.53 12.81 -19.39
C ASP A 625 13.52 11.31 -19.69
N PHE A 626 12.57 10.58 -19.12
CA PHE A 626 12.31 9.17 -19.40
C PHE A 626 12.07 8.90 -20.89
N LEU A 627 11.24 9.73 -21.55
CA LEU A 627 10.99 9.62 -23.00
C LEU A 627 12.17 10.07 -23.86
N ALA A 628 13.08 10.90 -23.34
CA ALA A 628 14.27 11.36 -24.07
C ALA A 628 15.40 10.31 -24.07
N GLU A 629 15.40 9.36 -23.15
CA GLU A 629 16.33 8.21 -23.13
C GLU A 629 16.01 7.13 -24.19
N ASN A 630 14.85 7.21 -24.85
CA ASN A 630 14.38 6.38 -25.95
C ASN A 630 14.66 7.03 -27.31
#